data_4f47faea249d14595ef82c71ba05c537
#
_entry.id   4f47faea249d14595ef82c71ba05c537
#
_cell.length_a   1.000
_cell.length_b   1.000
_cell.length_c   1.000
_cell.angle_alpha   90.00
_cell.angle_beta   90.00
_cell.angle_gamma   90.00
#
_symmetry.space_group_name_H-M   'P 1'
#
loop_
_entity.id
_entity.type
_entity.pdbx_description
1 polymer ?
#
loop_
_entity_poly.entity_id
_entity_poly.type
_entity_poly.pdbx_seq_one_letter_code
_entity_poly.pdbx_strand_id
1 'polypeptide(L)'
;MICVIIRGRLRKSIKAIGMLVVFHMEVILADTLGFCYGVKRAIELAEQNAAQDGSSRTLGPIIHNPQVVDRLRHKGVGVADSVDEVDAGTLIIRSHGVGPSVYDKAEEKDIFLVDATCPHVKRAQLSAKKLSEDGRQVIIVGEKCHPEVRSISEWAMKKVVVVDSEEEAMKLPKYGKLGIVAQTTFSGEKFKRIVSVLLEKSDDIHIIRTICTATDQRQKAASELSGHVDMMIVIGGHNSANTTRLAQLCAEKCRTYHIETAAELQDEWFDNIKKIGITAGASTPDWIIREVYTKCQNRK
;
A
#
# COMPACT_ATOMS: atom_id res chain seq x y z
N MET A 1 -25.90 61.29 -39.80
CA MET A 1 -25.87 61.76 -41.19
C MET A 1 -24.48 61.46 -41.69
N ILE A 2 -24.21 60.52 -42.45
CA ILE A 2 -24.35 60.12 -43.79
C ILE A 2 -24.05 58.61 -43.90
N CYS A 3 -24.91 57.90 -44.47
CA CYS A 3 -24.79 56.49 -44.90
C CYS A 3 -23.98 56.48 -46.22
N VAL A 4 -22.97 55.60 -46.35
CA VAL A 4 -22.45 55.22 -47.68
C VAL A 4 -22.32 53.69 -47.71
N ILE A 5 -23.17 53.11 -48.50
CA ILE A 5 -23.19 51.76 -49.00
C ILE A 5 -22.11 51.61 -50.06
N ILE A 6 -21.16 50.67 -49.88
CA ILE A 6 -20.41 50.13 -51.02
C ILE A 6 -20.56 48.60 -51.00
N ARG A 7 -21.36 48.10 -51.94
CA ARG A 7 -21.38 46.70 -52.37
C ARG A 7 -20.08 46.41 -53.15
N GLY A 8 -19.29 45.48 -52.66
CA GLY A 8 -18.16 44.95 -53.42
C GLY A 8 -17.97 43.45 -53.06
N ARG A 9 -18.31 42.60 -54.05
CA ARG A 9 -18.02 41.16 -54.02
C ARG A 9 -16.50 40.92 -53.84
N LEU A 10 -16.09 40.19 -52.82
CA LEU A 10 -14.84 39.43 -52.84
C LEU A 10 -15.10 38.08 -52.20
N ARG A 11 -15.41 37.10 -53.06
CA ARG A 11 -15.16 35.70 -52.75
C ARG A 11 -13.65 35.53 -52.78
N LYS A 12 -13.02 35.08 -51.65
CA LYS A 12 -11.95 34.09 -51.65
C LYS A 12 -11.43 33.91 -50.23
N SER A 13 -11.44 32.63 -49.80
CA SER A 13 -10.57 32.03 -48.81
C SER A 13 -10.58 32.59 -47.37
N ILE A 14 -11.60 32.22 -46.62
CA ILE A 14 -11.40 31.99 -45.20
C ILE A 14 -10.61 30.67 -45.10
N LYS A 15 -9.28 30.75 -45.13
CA LYS A 15 -8.46 29.69 -44.57
C LYS A 15 -8.86 29.60 -43.09
N ALA A 16 -9.51 28.52 -42.70
CA ALA A 16 -9.70 28.17 -41.33
C ALA A 16 -8.29 28.09 -40.71
N ILE A 17 -7.90 29.12 -39.96
CA ILE A 17 -6.79 29.02 -39.00
C ILE A 17 -7.33 28.05 -38.00
N GLY A 18 -6.99 26.78 -38.18
CA GLY A 18 -7.16 25.77 -37.17
C GLY A 18 -6.34 26.23 -35.98
N MET A 19 -7.02 26.88 -35.05
CA MET A 19 -6.45 27.12 -33.71
C MET A 19 -6.26 25.74 -33.13
N LEU A 20 -5.03 25.24 -33.19
CA LEU A 20 -4.64 24.00 -32.50
C LEU A 20 -4.80 24.33 -31.02
N VAL A 21 -5.95 23.99 -30.45
CA VAL A 21 -6.15 24.02 -29.01
C VAL A 21 -5.29 22.87 -28.49
N VAL A 22 -4.06 23.19 -28.12
CA VAL A 22 -3.20 22.27 -27.39
C VAL A 22 -3.87 22.11 -26.03
N PHE A 23 -4.68 21.07 -25.89
CA PHE A 23 -5.18 20.66 -24.58
C PHE A 23 -3.98 20.22 -23.76
N HIS A 24 -3.53 21.09 -22.89
CA HIS A 24 -2.48 20.75 -21.94
C HIS A 24 -3.08 19.77 -20.93
N MET A 25 -2.62 18.53 -20.98
CA MET A 25 -3.05 17.50 -20.04
C MET A 25 -2.55 17.87 -18.64
N GLU A 26 -3.46 17.97 -17.69
CA GLU A 26 -3.15 18.27 -16.30
C GLU A 26 -2.80 16.99 -15.55
N VAL A 27 -1.66 16.98 -14.86
CA VAL A 27 -1.21 15.84 -14.03
C VAL A 27 -1.21 16.25 -12.57
N ILE A 28 -2.04 15.60 -11.77
CA ILE A 28 -2.30 15.94 -10.37
C ILE A 28 -1.82 14.79 -9.47
N LEU A 29 -1.02 15.13 -8.46
CA LEU A 29 -0.63 14.15 -7.43
C LEU A 29 -1.66 14.13 -6.30
N ALA A 30 -1.93 12.96 -5.75
CA ALA A 30 -2.71 12.83 -4.52
C ALA A 30 -1.99 13.50 -3.34
N ASP A 31 -2.72 14.12 -2.41
CA ASP A 31 -2.16 14.84 -1.26
C ASP A 31 -1.26 13.94 -0.38
N THR A 32 -1.54 12.66 -0.34
CA THR A 32 -0.76 11.69 0.42
C THR A 32 -0.46 10.47 -0.46
N LEU A 33 0.82 10.28 -0.79
CA LEU A 33 1.31 9.17 -1.61
C LEU A 33 2.75 8.78 -1.25
N GLY A 34 3.21 7.61 -1.73
CA GLY A 34 4.60 7.15 -1.54
C GLY A 34 4.91 6.66 -0.12
N PHE A 35 6.18 6.58 0.22
CA PHE A 35 6.65 5.97 1.45
C PHE A 35 5.95 6.50 2.70
N CYS A 36 5.45 5.58 3.54
CA CYS A 36 5.02 5.91 4.89
C CYS A 36 6.19 5.89 5.87
N TYR A 37 5.97 6.40 7.09
CA TYR A 37 6.97 6.41 8.15
C TYR A 37 7.55 5.02 8.43
N GLY A 38 6.70 3.98 8.57
CA GLY A 38 7.16 2.62 8.88
C GLY A 38 8.05 2.03 7.80
N VAL A 39 7.76 2.31 6.52
CA VAL A 39 8.58 1.89 5.38
C VAL A 39 9.91 2.64 5.36
N LYS A 40 9.90 3.97 5.53
CA LYS A 40 11.15 4.77 5.58
C LYS A 40 12.08 4.25 6.68
N ARG A 41 11.55 4.08 7.90
CA ARG A 41 12.31 3.54 9.03
C ARG A 41 12.91 2.16 8.73
N ALA A 42 12.16 1.25 8.11
CA ALA A 42 12.66 -0.10 7.82
C ALA A 42 13.80 -0.08 6.80
N ILE A 43 13.70 0.76 5.77
CA ILE A 43 14.75 0.94 4.76
C ILE A 43 16.00 1.57 5.38
N GLU A 44 15.83 2.62 6.18
CA GLU A 44 16.94 3.30 6.88
C GLU A 44 17.70 2.33 7.79
N LEU A 45 17.00 1.51 8.56
CA LEU A 45 17.62 0.49 9.40
C LEU A 45 18.39 -0.54 8.56
N ALA A 46 17.83 -0.98 7.42
CA ALA A 46 18.51 -1.90 6.54
C ALA A 46 19.79 -1.27 5.92
N GLU A 47 19.71 -0.02 5.46
CA GLU A 47 20.85 0.70 4.90
C GLU A 47 21.95 0.95 5.94
N GLN A 48 21.60 1.33 7.17
CA GLN A 48 22.55 1.56 8.26
C GLN A 48 23.31 0.28 8.61
N ASN A 49 22.63 -0.86 8.68
CA ASN A 49 23.27 -2.13 9.00
C ASN A 49 24.12 -2.64 7.83
N ALA A 50 23.69 -2.44 6.59
CA ALA A 50 24.52 -2.76 5.41
C ALA A 50 25.88 -2.02 5.43
N ALA A 51 25.89 -0.75 5.85
CA ALA A 51 27.10 0.04 5.95
C ALA A 51 28.04 -0.42 7.11
N GLN A 52 27.49 -1.13 8.11
CA GLN A 52 28.24 -1.56 9.30
C GLN A 52 28.95 -2.91 9.12
N ASP A 53 28.32 -3.89 8.51
CA ASP A 53 28.86 -5.27 8.44
C ASP A 53 28.95 -5.88 7.03
N GLY A 54 28.22 -5.32 6.04
CA GLY A 54 28.24 -5.83 4.65
C GLY A 54 27.67 -7.25 4.47
N SER A 55 27.24 -7.92 5.54
CA SER A 55 26.73 -9.30 5.52
C SER A 55 25.27 -9.40 5.99
N SER A 56 24.56 -8.26 6.03
CA SER A 56 23.18 -8.21 6.51
C SER A 56 22.20 -8.88 5.56
N ARG A 57 21.20 -9.55 6.14
CA ARG A 57 20.07 -10.13 5.42
C ARG A 57 18.75 -9.71 6.01
N THR A 58 17.75 -9.46 5.16
CA THR A 58 16.37 -9.28 5.62
C THR A 58 15.64 -10.62 5.62
N LEU A 59 14.78 -10.87 6.60
CA LEU A 59 13.95 -12.06 6.66
C LEU A 59 12.71 -11.86 5.76
N GLY A 60 12.80 -12.36 4.55
CA GLY A 60 11.93 -12.00 3.43
C GLY A 60 12.15 -10.56 2.95
N PRO A 61 11.50 -10.13 1.86
CA PRO A 61 11.63 -8.76 1.35
C PRO A 61 11.30 -7.72 2.41
N ILE A 62 12.16 -6.71 2.60
CA ILE A 62 11.98 -5.67 3.64
C ILE A 62 10.63 -4.96 3.54
N ILE A 63 10.17 -4.76 2.30
CA ILE A 63 8.86 -4.23 1.91
C ILE A 63 8.42 -4.87 0.58
N HIS A 64 7.14 -4.73 0.23
CA HIS A 64 6.62 -5.17 -1.08
C HIS A 64 6.95 -4.15 -2.19
N ASN A 65 8.22 -4.04 -2.54
CA ASN A 65 8.68 -3.26 -3.69
C ASN A 65 10.01 -3.84 -4.23
N PRO A 66 10.00 -4.49 -5.42
CA PRO A 66 11.18 -5.15 -5.98
C PRO A 66 12.36 -4.19 -6.23
N GLN A 67 12.10 -2.97 -6.67
CA GLN A 67 13.13 -1.98 -6.98
C GLN A 67 13.90 -1.56 -5.72
N VAL A 68 13.19 -1.46 -4.58
CA VAL A 68 13.83 -1.16 -3.28
C VAL A 68 14.65 -2.35 -2.79
N VAL A 69 14.13 -3.57 -2.91
CA VAL A 69 14.85 -4.79 -2.53
C VAL A 69 16.14 -4.93 -3.34
N ASP A 70 16.06 -4.68 -4.65
CA ASP A 70 17.22 -4.74 -5.53
C ASP A 70 18.26 -3.67 -5.19
N ARG A 71 17.82 -2.43 -4.93
CA ARG A 71 18.69 -1.35 -4.44
C ARG A 71 19.43 -1.72 -3.15
N LEU A 72 18.74 -2.35 -2.19
CA LEU A 72 19.37 -2.81 -0.95
C LEU A 72 20.36 -3.94 -1.19
N ARG A 73 20.05 -4.86 -2.13
CA ARG A 73 20.99 -5.92 -2.55
C ARG A 73 22.30 -5.33 -3.08
N HIS A 74 22.23 -4.30 -3.91
CA HIS A 74 23.43 -3.59 -4.40
C HIS A 74 24.22 -2.86 -3.29
N LYS A 75 23.59 -2.62 -2.14
CA LYS A 75 24.23 -2.07 -0.93
C LYS A 75 24.75 -3.15 0.02
N GLY A 76 24.67 -4.44 -0.34
CA GLY A 76 25.15 -5.53 0.49
C GLY A 76 24.11 -6.11 1.46
N VAL A 77 22.81 -5.75 1.33
CA VAL A 77 21.73 -6.35 2.12
C VAL A 77 21.04 -7.43 1.30
N GLY A 78 21.27 -8.69 1.64
CA GLY A 78 20.61 -9.84 1.02
C GLY A 78 19.21 -10.08 1.55
N VAL A 79 18.56 -11.12 1.01
CA VAL A 79 17.28 -11.64 1.53
C VAL A 79 17.49 -13.09 1.91
N ALA A 80 16.97 -13.49 3.08
CA ALA A 80 16.87 -14.87 3.53
C ALA A 80 15.38 -15.23 3.68
N ASP A 81 15.00 -16.44 3.33
CA ASP A 81 13.62 -16.90 3.48
C ASP A 81 13.35 -17.48 4.87
N SER A 82 14.39 -17.93 5.57
CA SER A 82 14.30 -18.44 6.92
C SER A 82 15.51 -18.01 7.78
N VAL A 83 15.38 -18.10 9.11
CA VAL A 83 16.48 -17.87 10.05
C VAL A 83 17.58 -18.92 9.84
N ASP A 84 17.20 -20.12 9.37
CA ASP A 84 18.13 -21.25 9.20
C ASP A 84 19.14 -21.03 8.06
N GLU A 85 18.86 -20.07 7.14
CA GLU A 85 19.77 -19.67 6.07
C GLU A 85 20.83 -18.64 6.51
N VAL A 86 20.77 -18.23 7.77
CA VAL A 86 21.71 -17.24 8.33
C VAL A 86 22.55 -17.93 9.40
N ASP A 87 23.83 -18.11 9.12
CA ASP A 87 24.77 -18.75 10.07
C ASP A 87 25.48 -17.74 10.97
N ALA A 88 25.65 -16.51 10.48
CA ALA A 88 26.29 -15.41 11.22
C ALA A 88 25.92 -14.06 10.60
N GLY A 89 26.18 -12.96 11.34
CA GLY A 89 25.94 -11.58 10.89
C GLY A 89 24.64 -11.00 11.38
N THR A 90 24.05 -10.09 10.60
CA THR A 90 22.85 -9.35 10.99
C THR A 90 21.62 -9.86 10.26
N LEU A 91 20.58 -10.23 11.00
CA LEU A 91 19.25 -10.53 10.47
C LEU A 91 18.30 -9.37 10.76
N ILE A 92 17.73 -8.79 9.70
CA ILE A 92 16.82 -7.66 9.78
C ILE A 92 15.38 -8.15 9.61
N ILE A 93 14.56 -7.99 10.63
CA ILE A 93 13.13 -8.27 10.54
C ILE A 93 12.49 -7.21 9.65
N ARG A 94 11.76 -7.66 8.63
CA ARG A 94 11.03 -6.78 7.69
C ARG A 94 9.91 -5.98 8.36
N SER A 95 9.42 -4.94 7.67
CA SER A 95 8.37 -4.06 8.19
C SER A 95 7.06 -4.76 8.59
N HIS A 96 6.77 -5.94 8.03
CA HIS A 96 5.60 -6.76 8.32
C HIS A 96 5.66 -7.50 9.66
N GLY A 97 6.83 -7.50 10.30
CA GLY A 97 7.07 -8.27 11.51
C GLY A 97 7.14 -9.78 11.28
N VAL A 98 7.43 -10.47 12.37
CA VAL A 98 7.52 -11.92 12.46
C VAL A 98 6.90 -12.39 13.77
N GLY A 99 6.66 -13.68 13.92
CA GLY A 99 6.21 -14.29 15.18
C GLY A 99 7.32 -14.42 16.23
N PRO A 100 6.97 -14.75 17.47
CA PRO A 100 7.92 -14.90 18.58
C PRO A 100 9.03 -15.92 18.30
N SER A 101 8.70 -17.02 17.66
CA SER A 101 9.65 -18.11 17.37
C SER A 101 10.88 -17.68 16.56
N VAL A 102 10.77 -16.60 15.79
CA VAL A 102 11.91 -16.06 15.03
C VAL A 102 12.91 -15.39 15.94
N TYR A 103 12.46 -14.71 16.98
CA TYR A 103 13.32 -14.09 17.99
C TYR A 103 14.06 -15.17 18.78
N ASP A 104 13.34 -16.22 19.24
CA ASP A 104 13.91 -17.34 19.99
C ASP A 104 15.00 -18.06 19.16
N LYS A 105 14.73 -18.37 17.88
CA LYS A 105 15.70 -18.98 16.97
C LYS A 105 16.92 -18.11 16.68
N ALA A 106 16.75 -16.80 16.56
CA ALA A 106 17.86 -15.89 16.34
C ALA A 106 18.78 -15.82 17.58
N GLU A 107 18.19 -15.85 18.78
CA GLU A 107 18.92 -15.91 20.05
C GLU A 107 19.68 -17.24 20.19
N GLU A 108 19.04 -18.39 19.92
CA GLU A 108 19.69 -19.71 19.94
C GLU A 108 20.90 -19.83 18.99
N LYS A 109 20.88 -19.10 17.86
CA LYS A 109 21.96 -19.09 16.86
C LYS A 109 22.99 -17.97 17.09
N ASP A 110 22.83 -17.13 18.09
CA ASP A 110 23.69 -15.95 18.36
C ASP A 110 23.74 -14.97 17.15
N ILE A 111 22.60 -14.81 16.45
CA ILE A 111 22.44 -13.90 15.32
C ILE A 111 22.08 -12.52 15.84
N PHE A 112 22.82 -11.48 15.42
CA PHE A 112 22.44 -10.10 15.75
C PHE A 112 21.15 -9.69 15.02
N LEU A 113 20.10 -9.42 15.81
CA LEU A 113 18.76 -9.15 15.28
C LEU A 113 18.44 -7.66 15.29
N VAL A 114 18.06 -7.13 14.12
CA VAL A 114 17.56 -5.75 13.96
C VAL A 114 16.07 -5.78 13.68
N ASP A 115 15.25 -5.32 14.62
CA ASP A 115 13.79 -5.29 14.45
C ASP A 115 13.32 -4.04 13.69
N ALA A 116 13.11 -4.18 12.37
CA ALA A 116 12.54 -3.15 11.53
C ALA A 116 11.00 -3.25 11.39
N THR A 117 10.34 -4.05 12.22
CA THR A 117 8.87 -4.13 12.27
C THR A 117 8.26 -2.74 12.43
N CYS A 118 7.28 -2.43 11.58
CA CYS A 118 6.55 -1.17 11.66
C CYS A 118 5.86 -1.03 13.04
N PRO A 119 5.95 0.11 13.74
CA PRO A 119 5.29 0.30 15.04
C PRO A 119 3.78 0.03 15.01
N HIS A 120 3.10 0.30 13.91
CA HIS A 120 1.67 -0.03 13.75
C HIS A 120 1.44 -1.55 13.71
N VAL A 121 2.32 -2.29 13.04
CA VAL A 121 2.27 -3.76 13.02
C VAL A 121 2.57 -4.32 14.42
N LYS A 122 3.59 -3.79 15.08
CA LYS A 122 3.91 -4.19 16.48
C LYS A 122 2.71 -3.97 17.41
N ARG A 123 2.01 -2.85 17.27
CA ARG A 123 0.76 -2.60 18.01
C ARG A 123 -0.29 -3.67 17.72
N ALA A 124 -0.48 -4.07 16.46
CA ALA A 124 -1.45 -5.11 16.09
C ALA A 124 -1.09 -6.47 16.68
N GLN A 125 0.20 -6.85 16.64
CA GLN A 125 0.74 -8.06 17.27
C GLN A 125 0.44 -8.08 18.76
N LEU A 126 0.81 -7.02 19.50
CA LEU A 126 0.60 -6.92 20.95
C LEU A 126 -0.88 -6.86 21.32
N SER A 127 -1.72 -6.24 20.47
CA SER A 127 -3.18 -6.23 20.66
C SER A 127 -3.77 -7.64 20.53
N ALA A 128 -3.36 -8.40 19.51
CA ALA A 128 -3.82 -9.78 19.31
C ALA A 128 -3.35 -10.69 20.47
N LYS A 129 -2.09 -10.54 20.92
CA LYS A 129 -1.55 -11.23 22.09
C LYS A 129 -2.41 -10.97 23.34
N LYS A 130 -2.64 -9.70 23.67
CA LYS A 130 -3.43 -9.30 24.84
C LYS A 130 -4.85 -9.86 24.79
N LEU A 131 -5.53 -9.75 23.67
CA LEU A 131 -6.88 -10.31 23.50
C LEU A 131 -6.91 -11.82 23.73
N SER A 132 -5.87 -12.54 23.27
CA SER A 132 -5.73 -13.97 23.48
C SER A 132 -5.46 -14.31 24.95
N GLU A 133 -4.60 -13.55 25.64
CA GLU A 133 -4.33 -13.68 27.07
C GLU A 133 -5.59 -13.42 27.92
N ASP A 134 -6.45 -12.47 27.49
CA ASP A 134 -7.76 -12.19 28.11
C ASP A 134 -8.80 -13.30 27.85
N GLY A 135 -8.40 -14.43 27.25
CA GLY A 135 -9.24 -15.60 26.98
C GLY A 135 -10.27 -15.41 25.87
N ARG A 136 -10.08 -14.41 24.99
CA ARG A 136 -10.97 -14.15 23.85
C ARG A 136 -10.60 -15.01 22.64
N GLN A 137 -11.60 -15.44 21.87
CA GLN A 137 -11.34 -15.90 20.51
C GLN A 137 -10.88 -14.73 19.64
N VAL A 138 -9.65 -14.77 19.17
CA VAL A 138 -9.13 -13.69 18.32
C VAL A 138 -9.55 -13.87 16.88
N ILE A 139 -10.18 -12.83 16.33
CA ILE A 139 -10.50 -12.68 14.90
C ILE A 139 -9.53 -11.62 14.33
N ILE A 140 -8.83 -11.97 13.26
CA ILE A 140 -8.01 -11.04 12.49
C ILE A 140 -8.75 -10.72 11.20
N VAL A 141 -9.13 -9.47 11.00
CA VAL A 141 -9.71 -9.01 9.75
C VAL A 141 -8.58 -8.63 8.79
N GLY A 142 -8.34 -9.47 7.78
CA GLY A 142 -7.21 -9.32 6.87
C GLY A 142 -7.01 -10.51 5.94
N GLU A 143 -6.03 -10.42 5.06
CA GLU A 143 -5.71 -11.42 4.05
C GLU A 143 -4.89 -12.58 4.67
N LYS A 144 -5.44 -13.79 4.65
CA LYS A 144 -4.85 -15.00 5.32
C LYS A 144 -3.38 -15.25 4.99
N CYS A 145 -3.00 -15.05 3.72
CA CYS A 145 -1.65 -15.34 3.24
C CYS A 145 -0.67 -14.18 3.42
N HIS A 146 -1.15 -13.00 3.84
CA HIS A 146 -0.30 -11.83 3.98
C HIS A 146 0.70 -11.99 5.13
N PRO A 147 1.99 -11.65 4.94
CA PRO A 147 3.03 -11.80 5.97
C PRO A 147 2.70 -11.14 7.31
N GLU A 148 2.11 -9.94 7.28
CA GLU A 148 1.68 -9.23 8.49
C GLU A 148 0.62 -10.01 9.26
N VAL A 149 -0.39 -10.56 8.57
CA VAL A 149 -1.47 -11.34 9.20
C VAL A 149 -0.94 -12.62 9.83
N ARG A 150 0.00 -13.30 9.15
CA ARG A 150 0.69 -14.46 9.73
C ARG A 150 1.43 -14.08 11.00
N SER A 151 2.19 -13.01 10.95
CA SER A 151 2.93 -12.48 12.10
C SER A 151 2.01 -12.16 13.28
N ILE A 152 0.89 -11.45 13.05
CA ILE A 152 -0.10 -11.15 14.10
C ILE A 152 -0.71 -12.44 14.67
N SER A 153 -1.00 -13.43 13.81
CA SER A 153 -1.56 -14.73 14.21
C SER A 153 -0.64 -15.49 15.17
N GLU A 154 0.66 -15.48 14.92
CA GLU A 154 1.64 -16.16 15.77
C GLU A 154 1.77 -15.49 17.15
N TRP A 155 1.64 -14.16 17.23
CA TRP A 155 1.63 -13.44 18.51
C TRP A 155 0.39 -13.71 19.37
N ALA A 156 -0.73 -14.13 18.78
CA ALA A 156 -1.93 -14.46 19.55
C ALA A 156 -1.81 -15.77 20.36
N MET A 157 -0.75 -16.60 20.16
CA MET A 157 -0.43 -17.81 20.93
C MET A 157 -1.51 -18.90 20.99
N LYS A 158 -2.72 -18.64 20.52
CA LYS A 158 -3.86 -19.57 20.43
C LYS A 158 -4.38 -19.60 19.01
N LYS A 159 -5.24 -20.59 18.72
CA LYS A 159 -5.87 -20.66 17.40
C LYS A 159 -6.65 -19.37 17.10
N VAL A 160 -6.26 -18.67 16.06
CA VAL A 160 -6.95 -17.48 15.56
C VAL A 160 -7.83 -17.83 14.37
N VAL A 161 -8.81 -17.00 14.09
CA VAL A 161 -9.57 -17.06 12.84
C VAL A 161 -9.28 -15.79 12.04
N VAL A 162 -8.96 -15.97 10.76
CA VAL A 162 -8.75 -14.86 9.84
C VAL A 162 -9.93 -14.78 8.88
N VAL A 163 -10.50 -13.60 8.73
CA VAL A 163 -11.59 -13.32 7.79
C VAL A 163 -11.26 -12.09 6.96
N ASP A 164 -11.59 -12.11 5.69
CA ASP A 164 -11.41 -10.96 4.81
C ASP A 164 -12.71 -10.47 4.17
N SER A 165 -13.84 -11.12 4.44
CA SER A 165 -15.16 -10.79 3.88
C SER A 165 -16.29 -10.98 4.88
N GLU A 166 -17.42 -10.36 4.59
CA GLU A 166 -18.67 -10.49 5.35
C GLU A 166 -19.20 -11.93 5.29
N GLU A 167 -19.08 -12.58 4.12
CA GLU A 167 -19.49 -13.97 3.90
C GLU A 167 -18.70 -14.97 4.75
N GLU A 168 -17.40 -14.73 4.93
CA GLU A 168 -16.57 -15.54 5.83
C GLU A 168 -16.98 -15.32 7.29
N ALA A 169 -17.23 -14.07 7.69
CA ALA A 169 -17.67 -13.72 9.04
C ALA A 169 -19.04 -14.32 9.35
N MET A 170 -19.99 -14.35 8.40
CA MET A 170 -21.32 -14.96 8.58
C MET A 170 -21.25 -16.45 8.90
N LYS A 171 -20.28 -17.17 8.33
CA LYS A 171 -20.10 -18.62 8.53
C LYS A 171 -19.52 -18.98 9.90
N LEU A 172 -19.03 -18.00 10.68
CA LEU A 172 -18.45 -18.27 11.98
C LEU A 172 -19.54 -18.66 13.01
N PRO A 173 -19.23 -19.56 13.96
CA PRO A 173 -20.11 -19.87 15.06
C PRO A 173 -20.22 -18.69 16.04
N LYS A 174 -21.12 -18.81 17.02
CA LYS A 174 -21.11 -17.94 18.19
C LYS A 174 -19.96 -18.29 19.13
N TYR A 175 -19.41 -17.26 19.76
CA TYR A 175 -18.31 -17.36 20.73
C TYR A 175 -18.71 -16.74 22.07
N GLY A 176 -18.16 -17.20 23.17
CA GLY A 176 -18.40 -16.59 24.49
C GLY A 176 -17.77 -15.20 24.60
N LYS A 177 -16.55 -15.05 24.12
CA LYS A 177 -15.80 -13.78 24.12
C LYS A 177 -15.05 -13.62 22.81
N LEU A 178 -15.21 -12.48 22.14
CA LEU A 178 -14.48 -12.13 20.90
C LEU A 178 -13.49 -11.01 21.14
N GLY A 179 -12.31 -11.15 20.51
CA GLY A 179 -11.37 -10.07 20.31
C GLY A 179 -11.12 -9.85 18.82
N ILE A 180 -11.21 -8.62 18.35
CA ILE A 180 -11.08 -8.30 16.93
C ILE A 180 -9.95 -7.32 16.72
N VAL A 181 -9.02 -7.66 15.81
CA VAL A 181 -7.97 -6.79 15.28
C VAL A 181 -8.01 -6.78 13.75
N ALA A 182 -7.32 -5.86 13.11
CA ALA A 182 -7.24 -5.76 11.65
C ALA A 182 -5.79 -5.75 11.18
N GLN A 183 -5.55 -6.24 9.96
CA GLN A 183 -4.35 -5.94 9.18
C GLN A 183 -4.22 -4.42 9.01
N THR A 184 -3.03 -3.87 9.21
CA THR A 184 -2.82 -2.41 9.27
C THR A 184 -3.12 -1.70 7.94
N THR A 185 -3.08 -2.43 6.82
CA THR A 185 -3.36 -1.93 5.48
C THR A 185 -4.78 -2.24 4.97
N PHE A 186 -5.63 -2.84 5.81
CA PHE A 186 -6.99 -3.24 5.41
C PHE A 186 -7.91 -2.02 5.14
N SER A 187 -8.96 -2.22 4.38
CA SER A 187 -9.95 -1.18 4.12
C SER A 187 -10.79 -0.86 5.37
N GLY A 188 -10.82 0.40 5.78
CA GLY A 188 -11.64 0.84 6.91
C GLY A 188 -13.14 0.59 6.72
N GLU A 189 -13.66 0.79 5.51
CA GLU A 189 -15.08 0.54 5.20
C GLU A 189 -15.40 -0.96 5.18
N LYS A 190 -14.55 -1.78 4.57
CA LYS A 190 -14.73 -3.24 4.59
C LYS A 190 -14.62 -3.80 6.02
N PHE A 191 -13.70 -3.25 6.82
CA PHE A 191 -13.58 -3.59 8.24
C PHE A 191 -14.87 -3.32 9.02
N LYS A 192 -15.49 -2.14 8.84
CA LYS A 192 -16.76 -1.80 9.49
C LYS A 192 -17.86 -2.78 9.15
N ARG A 193 -18.02 -3.16 7.86
CA ARG A 193 -19.03 -4.13 7.42
C ARG A 193 -18.81 -5.50 8.04
N ILE A 194 -17.56 -6.00 8.03
CA ILE A 194 -17.22 -7.29 8.66
C ILE A 194 -17.48 -7.26 10.16
N VAL A 195 -17.10 -6.18 10.85
CA VAL A 195 -17.35 -6.02 12.28
C VAL A 195 -18.84 -6.01 12.57
N SER A 196 -19.68 -5.36 11.76
CA SER A 196 -21.14 -5.38 11.94
C SER A 196 -21.70 -6.80 11.93
N VAL A 197 -21.19 -7.70 11.10
CA VAL A 197 -21.56 -9.12 11.10
C VAL A 197 -21.05 -9.82 12.37
N LEU A 198 -19.81 -9.49 12.80
CA LEU A 198 -19.21 -10.12 13.98
C LEU A 198 -19.91 -9.72 15.30
N LEU A 199 -20.63 -8.59 15.33
CA LEU A 199 -21.43 -8.20 16.51
C LEU A 199 -22.51 -9.25 16.85
N GLU A 200 -23.01 -10.00 15.87
CA GLU A 200 -23.98 -11.07 16.07
C GLU A 200 -23.35 -12.39 16.57
N LYS A 201 -22.02 -12.44 16.67
CA LYS A 201 -21.28 -13.67 16.99
C LYS A 201 -20.85 -13.79 18.46
N SER A 202 -21.08 -12.75 19.27
CA SER A 202 -20.78 -12.76 20.71
C SER A 202 -21.45 -11.58 21.41
N ASP A 203 -21.80 -11.76 22.70
CA ASP A 203 -22.30 -10.68 23.55
C ASP A 203 -21.17 -9.93 24.28
N ASP A 204 -19.93 -10.49 24.30
CA ASP A 204 -18.73 -9.86 24.88
C ASP A 204 -17.65 -9.68 23.79
N ILE A 205 -17.59 -8.49 23.20
CA ILE A 205 -16.70 -8.19 22.08
C ILE A 205 -15.75 -7.04 22.43
N HIS A 206 -14.46 -7.27 22.22
CA HIS A 206 -13.43 -6.23 22.30
C HIS A 206 -12.81 -5.97 20.94
N ILE A 207 -13.05 -4.80 20.37
CA ILE A 207 -12.57 -4.41 19.04
C ILE A 207 -11.41 -3.43 19.20
N ILE A 208 -10.25 -3.78 18.65
CA ILE A 208 -9.09 -2.90 18.55
C ILE A 208 -8.84 -2.61 17.08
N ARG A 209 -9.24 -1.41 16.61
CA ARG A 209 -8.99 -1.00 15.24
C ARG A 209 -7.50 -0.72 15.04
N THR A 210 -6.80 -1.65 14.43
CA THR A 210 -5.35 -1.60 14.21
C THR A 210 -4.94 -1.07 12.83
N ILE A 211 -5.91 -0.72 11.97
CA ILE A 211 -5.64 -0.04 10.68
C ILE A 211 -4.88 1.25 10.94
N CYS A 212 -3.79 1.46 10.21
CA CYS A 212 -2.92 2.61 10.45
C CYS A 212 -3.46 3.89 9.78
N THR A 213 -3.18 5.04 10.40
CA THR A 213 -3.60 6.35 9.88
C THR A 213 -3.00 6.67 8.50
N ALA A 214 -1.79 6.18 8.23
CA ALA A 214 -1.15 6.34 6.93
C ALA A 214 -1.91 5.60 5.81
N THR A 215 -2.55 4.47 6.12
CA THR A 215 -3.44 3.75 5.20
C THR A 215 -4.71 4.56 4.94
N ASP A 216 -5.39 5.02 6.02
CA ASP A 216 -6.61 5.81 5.91
C ASP A 216 -6.39 7.09 5.09
N GLN A 217 -5.31 7.82 5.37
CA GLN A 217 -4.98 9.06 4.65
C GLN A 217 -4.77 8.82 3.15
N ARG A 218 -4.02 7.75 2.77
CA ARG A 218 -3.79 7.41 1.36
C ARG A 218 -5.07 6.99 0.66
N GLN A 219 -5.87 6.15 1.29
CA GLN A 219 -7.15 5.70 0.73
C GLN A 219 -8.10 6.88 0.52
N LYS A 220 -8.17 7.80 1.49
CA LYS A 220 -8.97 9.02 1.38
C LYS A 220 -8.49 9.91 0.23
N ALA A 221 -7.20 10.25 0.21
CA ALA A 221 -6.61 11.12 -0.83
C ALA A 221 -6.77 10.51 -2.24
N ALA A 222 -6.55 9.20 -2.41
CA ALA A 222 -6.74 8.52 -3.69
C ALA A 222 -8.20 8.52 -4.13
N SER A 223 -9.12 8.23 -3.20
CA SER A 223 -10.57 8.23 -3.46
C SER A 223 -11.11 9.62 -3.78
N GLU A 224 -10.62 10.67 -3.13
CA GLU A 224 -11.00 12.05 -3.42
C GLU A 224 -10.51 12.45 -4.82
N LEU A 225 -9.22 12.26 -5.10
CA LEU A 225 -8.64 12.61 -6.40
C LEU A 225 -9.31 11.87 -7.55
N SER A 226 -9.60 10.56 -7.40
CA SER A 226 -10.24 9.75 -8.45
C SER A 226 -11.64 10.23 -8.87
N GLY A 227 -12.32 11.01 -8.01
CA GLY A 227 -13.59 11.66 -8.36
C GLY A 227 -13.46 12.95 -9.19
N HIS A 228 -12.24 13.45 -9.42
CA HIS A 228 -11.99 14.74 -10.05
C HIS A 228 -11.09 14.68 -11.30
N VAL A 229 -10.71 13.46 -11.72
CA VAL A 229 -9.85 13.21 -12.89
C VAL A 229 -10.46 12.20 -13.84
N ASP A 230 -9.99 12.21 -15.09
CA ASP A 230 -10.47 11.29 -16.12
C ASP A 230 -9.84 9.90 -15.97
N MET A 231 -8.61 9.87 -15.42
CA MET A 231 -7.82 8.65 -15.29
C MET A 231 -6.92 8.72 -14.06
N MET A 232 -6.78 7.59 -13.37
CA MET A 232 -5.82 7.41 -12.28
C MET A 232 -4.68 6.48 -12.68
N ILE A 233 -3.47 6.86 -12.29
CA ILE A 233 -2.28 5.98 -12.29
C ILE A 233 -1.92 5.71 -10.83
N VAL A 234 -1.95 4.44 -10.47
CA VAL A 234 -1.61 3.96 -9.12
C VAL A 234 -0.26 3.25 -9.19
N ILE A 235 0.73 3.79 -8.48
CA ILE A 235 2.12 3.33 -8.58
C ILE A 235 2.48 2.46 -7.37
N GLY A 236 3.07 1.29 -7.63
CA GLY A 236 3.66 0.40 -6.62
C GLY A 236 3.48 -1.07 -6.93
N GLY A 237 4.11 -1.93 -6.13
CA GLY A 237 4.17 -3.37 -6.37
C GLY A 237 2.79 -4.02 -6.45
N HIS A 238 2.60 -4.89 -7.44
CA HIS A 238 1.36 -5.67 -7.59
C HIS A 238 1.10 -6.62 -6.41
N ASN A 239 2.15 -7.01 -5.71
CA ASN A 239 2.10 -7.82 -4.49
C ASN A 239 1.91 -7.00 -3.20
N SER A 240 1.70 -5.68 -3.31
CA SER A 240 1.43 -4.79 -2.17
C SER A 240 -0.07 -4.66 -1.93
N ALA A 241 -0.59 -5.25 -0.84
CA ALA A 241 -2.00 -5.14 -0.45
C ALA A 241 -2.49 -3.69 -0.39
N ASN A 242 -1.66 -2.77 0.14
CA ASN A 242 -2.00 -1.35 0.17
C ASN A 242 -2.14 -0.74 -1.22
N THR A 243 -1.23 -1.04 -2.16
CA THR A 243 -1.28 -0.48 -3.52
C THR A 243 -2.45 -1.06 -4.31
N THR A 244 -2.64 -2.38 -4.24
CA THR A 244 -3.79 -3.05 -4.88
C THR A 244 -5.11 -2.47 -4.38
N ARG A 245 -5.21 -2.19 -3.08
CA ARG A 245 -6.42 -1.56 -2.52
C ARG A 245 -6.64 -0.14 -3.04
N LEU A 246 -5.58 0.67 -3.18
CA LEU A 246 -5.69 2.00 -3.79
C LEU A 246 -6.20 1.92 -5.24
N ALA A 247 -5.68 0.99 -6.03
CA ALA A 247 -6.12 0.78 -7.41
C ALA A 247 -7.61 0.39 -7.48
N GLN A 248 -8.06 -0.51 -6.62
CA GLN A 248 -9.47 -0.89 -6.53
C GLN A 248 -10.38 0.31 -6.21
N LEU A 249 -10.02 1.11 -5.20
CA LEU A 249 -10.78 2.29 -4.80
C LEU A 249 -10.88 3.35 -5.91
N CYS A 250 -9.79 3.56 -6.64
CA CYS A 250 -9.80 4.48 -7.77
C CYS A 250 -10.65 3.95 -8.93
N ALA A 251 -10.57 2.65 -9.21
CA ALA A 251 -11.32 2.00 -10.29
C ALA A 251 -12.85 2.03 -10.09
N GLU A 252 -13.32 2.20 -8.86
CA GLU A 252 -14.74 2.42 -8.56
C GLU A 252 -15.28 3.74 -9.14
N LYS A 253 -14.39 4.71 -9.48
CA LYS A 253 -14.77 6.08 -9.86
C LYS A 253 -14.33 6.50 -11.25
N CYS A 254 -13.15 6.05 -11.71
CA CYS A 254 -12.62 6.42 -13.01
C CYS A 254 -11.72 5.32 -13.58
N ARG A 255 -11.31 5.49 -14.86
CA ARG A 255 -10.33 4.61 -15.50
C ARG A 255 -9.05 4.59 -14.66
N THR A 256 -8.58 3.41 -14.28
CA THR A 256 -7.44 3.26 -13.36
C THR A 256 -6.46 2.23 -13.87
N TYR A 257 -5.18 2.57 -13.85
CA TYR A 257 -4.07 1.68 -14.18
C TYR A 257 -3.14 1.54 -12.98
N HIS A 258 -2.82 0.30 -12.64
CA HIS A 258 -1.86 -0.04 -11.61
C HIS A 258 -0.55 -0.45 -12.27
N ILE A 259 0.54 0.27 -11.96
CA ILE A 259 1.88 0.05 -12.54
C ILE A 259 2.94 -0.01 -11.45
N GLU A 260 4.03 -0.70 -11.70
CA GLU A 260 5.21 -0.70 -10.82
C GLU A 260 6.24 0.35 -11.25
N THR A 261 6.36 0.60 -12.56
CA THR A 261 7.37 1.49 -13.13
C THR A 261 6.80 2.34 -14.27
N ALA A 262 7.53 3.40 -14.61
CA ALA A 262 7.17 4.26 -15.75
C ALA A 262 7.27 3.53 -17.12
N ALA A 263 7.96 2.39 -17.21
CA ALA A 263 8.07 1.62 -18.44
C ALA A 263 6.72 1.00 -18.87
N GLU A 264 5.83 0.77 -17.93
CA GLU A 264 4.51 0.18 -18.16
C GLU A 264 3.47 1.15 -18.72
N LEU A 265 3.77 2.45 -18.78
CA LEU A 265 2.87 3.46 -19.35
C LEU A 265 2.70 3.24 -20.86
N GLN A 266 1.47 3.08 -21.30
CA GLN A 266 1.09 2.89 -22.70
C GLN A 266 0.49 4.19 -23.26
N ASP A 267 0.81 4.53 -24.53
CA ASP A 267 0.39 5.80 -25.13
C ASP A 267 -1.13 5.86 -25.34
N GLU A 268 -1.75 4.74 -25.62
CA GLU A 268 -3.20 4.62 -25.85
C GLU A 268 -4.03 4.97 -24.60
N TRP A 269 -3.45 4.91 -23.43
CA TRP A 269 -4.16 5.27 -22.20
C TRP A 269 -4.49 6.76 -22.14
N PHE A 270 -3.71 7.58 -22.81
CA PHE A 270 -3.77 9.04 -22.74
C PHE A 270 -4.72 9.66 -23.77
N ASP A 271 -5.30 8.85 -24.67
CA ASP A 271 -6.22 9.32 -25.69
C ASP A 271 -7.47 9.94 -25.06
N ASN A 272 -7.72 11.22 -25.42
CA ASN A 272 -8.84 12.03 -24.92
C ASN A 272 -8.85 12.30 -23.42
N ILE A 273 -7.72 12.16 -22.74
CA ILE A 273 -7.56 12.46 -21.32
C ILE A 273 -7.15 13.92 -21.13
N LYS A 274 -7.87 14.64 -20.27
CA LYS A 274 -7.57 16.02 -19.89
C LYS A 274 -6.90 16.10 -18.52
N LYS A 275 -7.32 15.24 -17.59
CA LYS A 275 -6.81 15.23 -16.22
C LYS A 275 -6.38 13.83 -15.81
N ILE A 276 -5.16 13.72 -15.32
CA ILE A 276 -4.59 12.50 -14.77
C ILE A 276 -4.32 12.69 -13.28
N GLY A 277 -4.84 11.80 -12.47
CA GLY A 277 -4.45 11.67 -11.07
C GLY A 277 -3.36 10.62 -10.89
N ILE A 278 -2.37 10.92 -10.07
CA ILE A 278 -1.32 9.97 -9.70
C ILE A 278 -1.38 9.75 -8.18
N THR A 279 -1.45 8.51 -7.78
CA THR A 279 -1.24 8.09 -6.39
C THR A 279 -0.22 6.96 -6.31
N ALA A 280 0.28 6.68 -5.12
CA ALA A 280 1.29 5.66 -4.93
C ALA A 280 1.15 4.94 -3.59
N GLY A 281 1.44 3.66 -3.60
CA GLY A 281 1.42 2.82 -2.40
C GLY A 281 2.45 3.25 -1.34
N ALA A 282 2.21 2.84 -0.09
CA ALA A 282 3.07 3.14 1.06
C ALA A 282 4.51 2.58 0.94
N SER A 283 4.74 1.66 0.01
CA SER A 283 6.03 1.05 -0.31
C SER A 283 6.65 1.57 -1.61
N THR A 284 6.11 2.65 -2.21
CA THR A 284 6.59 3.22 -3.46
C THR A 284 7.54 4.39 -3.20
N PRO A 285 8.79 4.34 -3.70
CA PRO A 285 9.77 5.39 -3.48
C PRO A 285 9.54 6.62 -4.35
N ASP A 286 9.99 7.77 -3.86
CA ASP A 286 9.81 9.07 -4.52
C ASP A 286 10.43 9.14 -5.92
N TRP A 287 11.54 8.41 -6.19
CA TRP A 287 12.18 8.44 -7.51
C TRP A 287 11.30 7.77 -8.59
N ILE A 288 10.58 6.70 -8.27
CA ILE A 288 9.63 6.06 -9.20
C ILE A 288 8.43 6.99 -9.44
N ILE A 289 7.92 7.62 -8.39
CA ILE A 289 6.81 8.57 -8.50
C ILE A 289 7.19 9.74 -9.42
N ARG A 290 8.38 10.31 -9.24
CA ARG A 290 8.90 11.42 -10.08
C ARG A 290 9.08 10.99 -11.53
N GLU A 291 9.59 9.79 -11.77
CA GLU A 291 9.76 9.27 -13.12
C GLU A 291 8.42 9.15 -13.85
N VAL A 292 7.41 8.52 -13.22
CA VAL A 292 6.07 8.39 -13.76
C VAL A 292 5.45 9.78 -14.00
N TYR A 293 5.52 10.67 -13.02
CA TYR A 293 4.99 12.03 -13.11
C TYR A 293 5.60 12.79 -14.30
N THR A 294 6.92 12.80 -14.41
CA THR A 294 7.65 13.47 -15.49
C THR A 294 7.28 12.88 -16.86
N LYS A 295 7.18 11.54 -16.95
CA LYS A 295 6.80 10.88 -18.19
C LYS A 295 5.36 11.21 -18.61
N CYS A 296 4.44 11.34 -17.64
CA CYS A 296 3.07 11.81 -17.93
C CYS A 296 3.03 13.27 -18.36
N GLN A 297 3.79 14.17 -17.71
CA GLN A 297 3.84 15.59 -18.10
C GLN A 297 4.42 15.83 -19.50
N ASN A 298 5.38 15.01 -19.93
CA ASN A 298 6.04 15.15 -21.22
C ASN A 298 5.22 14.59 -22.40
N ARG A 299 4.07 13.98 -22.15
CA ARG A 299 3.12 13.53 -23.16
C ARG A 299 2.25 14.70 -23.59
N LYS A 300 2.28 14.99 -24.88
CA LYS A 300 1.55 16.10 -25.50
C LYS A 300 0.28 15.58 -26.16
#